data_848f6b2b5be9f0db5b9cad51985ba8e5
#
_entry.id   848f6b2b5be9f0db5b9cad51985ba8e5
#
_cell.length_a   1.000
_cell.length_b   1.000
_cell.length_c   1.000
_cell.angle_alpha   90.00
_cell.angle_beta   90.00
_cell.angle_gamma   90.00
#
_symmetry.space_group_name_H-M   'P 1'
#
loop_
_entity.id
_entity.type
_entity.pdbx_description
1 polymer ?
#
loop_
_entity_poly.entity_id
_entity_poly.type
_entity_poly.pdbx_seq_one_letter_code
_entity_poly.pdbx_strand_id
1 'polypeptide(L)'
;FEASVPPHKTSYPSDRFYLYYSGNEAVPDYAAHAKPAPRGHRTKGPGMSGASLFAPLKASALRHGARLRSQCEVRRLVLDTRDQVLGVEAWQLPPGSRAARQHARLSRWASAIHMYAPALADRLRARQRRIEQASTERLLIRAEQGVLLSSGGFIFNRDLVRQHAPQYLAGLPLGTTGCNGSGIALGQSAGGSVARMDKISAWRFINPPLAWASGMIVNARGQRYANEEIYGATLGHAMVEAQDGRAILILNRALVREALRQVGPGKVWNFQRLPVLLNLLFNARRSKSLGGLAKRCNLPPELLRQSVERYSRAARGDIADEFGKSPAMLADLDQGPWYALDLSFDSKLFPCPVITLGGLKVCERSGRVLDPAGVPIRGLYSAGRNAVGIASNLYVSGLSLADCIYSGRRAAAHVADQVALQTARSGEQQCNV
;
A
#
# COMPACT_ATOMS: atom_id res chain seq x y z
N PHE A 1 -2.65 5.95 25.35
CA PHE A 1 -3.33 5.62 24.08
C PHE A 1 -4.10 4.32 24.26
N GLU A 2 -5.36 4.30 23.89
CA GLU A 2 -6.12 3.05 23.86
C GLU A 2 -5.61 2.15 22.74
N ALA A 3 -5.47 0.85 23.04
CA ALA A 3 -5.11 -0.18 22.09
C ALA A 3 -6.34 -0.98 21.67
N SER A 4 -6.32 -1.55 20.48
CA SER A 4 -7.30 -2.55 20.08
C SER A 4 -7.14 -3.81 20.93
N VAL A 5 -8.23 -4.54 21.14
CA VAL A 5 -8.25 -5.73 22.01
C VAL A 5 -7.74 -6.95 21.25
N PRO A 6 -6.79 -7.74 21.82
CA PRO A 6 -6.40 -9.03 21.26
C PRO A 6 -7.59 -10.01 21.22
N PRO A 7 -7.60 -10.98 20.31
CA PRO A 7 -6.62 -11.28 19.27
C PRO A 7 -6.86 -10.49 17.96
N HIS A 8 -7.70 -9.48 18.02
CA HIS A 8 -8.26 -8.85 16.83
C HIS A 8 -7.26 -7.94 16.13
N LYS A 9 -6.96 -8.25 14.88
CA LYS A 9 -6.48 -7.23 13.99
C LYS A 9 -7.59 -6.18 13.89
N THR A 10 -7.27 -4.95 14.16
CA THR A 10 -8.18 -3.86 13.91
C THR A 10 -7.59 -2.96 12.88
N SER A 11 -8.22 -2.91 11.75
CA SER A 11 -7.99 -1.84 10.82
C SER A 11 -8.99 -0.73 11.12
N TYR A 12 -8.56 0.28 11.86
CA TYR A 12 -9.28 1.55 11.98
C TYR A 12 -10.73 1.48 12.50
N PRO A 13 -10.99 0.94 13.70
CA PRO A 13 -12.37 0.81 14.19
C PRO A 13 -13.03 2.16 14.47
N SER A 14 -12.25 3.19 14.82
CA SER A 14 -12.74 4.54 15.13
C SER A 14 -11.55 5.47 15.38
N ASP A 15 -11.83 6.75 15.72
CA ASP A 15 -10.82 7.69 16.21
C ASP A 15 -10.36 7.38 17.65
N ARG A 16 -10.92 6.36 18.29
CA ARG A 16 -10.61 5.98 19.66
C ARG A 16 -9.28 5.26 19.80
N PHE A 17 -8.93 4.34 18.87
CA PHE A 17 -7.74 3.50 18.97
C PHE A 17 -6.59 4.05 18.15
N TYR A 18 -5.46 4.31 18.79
CA TYR A 18 -4.22 4.79 18.17
C TYR A 18 -3.11 3.74 18.14
N LEU A 19 -3.27 2.67 18.92
CA LEU A 19 -2.46 1.45 18.85
C LEU A 19 -3.33 0.31 18.31
N TYR A 20 -2.80 -0.51 17.43
CA TYR A 20 -3.57 -1.61 16.85
C TYR A 20 -2.71 -2.80 16.44
N TYR A 21 -3.36 -3.96 16.40
CA TYR A 21 -2.79 -5.18 15.83
C TYR A 21 -2.93 -5.15 14.32
N SER A 22 -1.85 -5.47 13.58
CA SER A 22 -1.89 -5.53 12.13
C SER A 22 -2.49 -6.85 11.60
N GLY A 23 -2.45 -7.89 12.41
CA GLY A 23 -3.02 -9.20 12.15
C GLY A 23 -2.03 -10.34 12.33
N ASN A 24 -0.83 -10.24 11.79
CA ASN A 24 0.15 -11.33 11.89
C ASN A 24 0.63 -11.57 13.32
N GLU A 25 0.62 -10.56 14.18
CA GLU A 25 1.08 -10.68 15.58
C GLU A 25 0.29 -11.71 16.39
N ALA A 26 -0.98 -11.96 16.04
CA ALA A 26 -1.84 -12.92 16.73
C ALA A 26 -1.79 -14.32 16.12
N VAL A 27 -1.09 -14.52 15.00
CA VAL A 27 -0.94 -15.83 14.37
C VAL A 27 -0.08 -16.74 15.26
N PRO A 28 -0.49 -17.99 15.53
CA PRO A 28 0.21 -18.89 16.46
C PRO A 28 1.71 -19.02 16.20
N ASP A 29 2.14 -19.14 14.95
CA ASP A 29 3.55 -19.26 14.58
C ASP A 29 4.38 -18.07 15.06
N TYR A 30 3.84 -16.83 14.96
CA TYR A 30 4.53 -15.64 15.45
C TYR A 30 4.37 -15.47 16.96
N ALA A 31 3.20 -15.82 17.49
CA ALA A 31 2.94 -15.79 18.93
C ALA A 31 3.82 -16.76 19.74
N ALA A 32 4.29 -17.84 19.11
CA ALA A 32 5.27 -18.76 19.70
C ALA A 32 6.63 -18.11 20.01
N HIS A 33 7.01 -17.07 19.24
CA HIS A 33 8.29 -16.37 19.41
C HIS A 33 8.22 -15.18 20.37
N ALA A 34 7.06 -14.51 20.45
CA ALA A 34 6.87 -13.36 21.33
C ALA A 34 5.40 -13.14 21.65
N LYS A 35 5.11 -12.60 22.83
CA LYS A 35 3.75 -12.21 23.21
C LYS A 35 3.22 -11.16 22.23
N PRO A 36 2.03 -11.36 21.63
CA PRO A 36 1.40 -10.40 20.75
C PRO A 36 1.23 -9.01 21.41
N ALA A 37 1.60 -7.96 20.70
CA ALA A 37 1.46 -6.58 21.14
C ALA A 37 0.92 -5.68 20.02
N PRO A 38 0.14 -4.64 20.31
CA PRO A 38 -0.34 -3.70 19.31
C PRO A 38 0.80 -2.75 18.89
N ARG A 39 1.53 -3.13 17.86
CA ARG A 39 2.69 -2.37 17.35
C ARG A 39 2.34 -1.42 16.20
N GLY A 40 1.14 -1.49 15.66
CA GLY A 40 0.65 -0.51 14.70
C GLY A 40 0.33 0.81 15.40
N HIS A 41 0.87 1.93 14.88
CA HIS A 41 0.67 3.25 15.44
C HIS A 41 -0.05 4.14 14.44
N ARG A 42 -1.00 4.91 14.91
CA ARG A 42 -1.72 5.91 14.13
C ARG A 42 -1.54 7.29 14.76
N THR A 43 -1.31 8.31 13.93
CA THR A 43 -1.24 9.69 14.41
C THR A 43 -2.61 10.12 14.94
N LYS A 44 -2.63 10.77 16.10
CA LYS A 44 -3.86 11.37 16.65
C LYS A 44 -4.30 12.54 15.77
N GLY A 45 -5.54 12.47 15.29
CA GLY A 45 -6.13 13.50 14.43
C GLY A 45 -7.36 13.00 13.69
N PRO A 46 -8.11 13.87 13.02
CA PRO A 46 -9.35 13.52 12.33
C PRO A 46 -9.09 12.59 11.14
N GLY A 47 -10.04 11.72 10.87
CA GLY A 47 -10.06 10.82 9.73
C GLY A 47 -8.91 9.82 9.75
N MET A 48 -8.33 9.52 8.59
CA MET A 48 -7.19 8.60 8.44
C MET A 48 -5.87 9.14 9.00
N SER A 49 -5.87 10.38 9.49
CA SER A 49 -4.77 11.08 10.17
C SER A 49 -3.42 11.20 9.40
N GLY A 50 -3.33 10.80 8.15
CA GLY A 50 -2.13 11.00 7.33
C GLY A 50 -1.77 12.48 7.16
N ALA A 51 -2.75 13.36 7.03
CA ALA A 51 -2.55 14.81 7.00
C ALA A 51 -1.97 15.33 8.33
N SER A 52 -2.42 14.79 9.46
CA SER A 52 -1.94 15.13 10.80
C SER A 52 -0.50 14.70 11.04
N LEU A 53 -0.02 13.66 10.34
CA LEU A 53 1.39 13.26 10.34
C LEU A 53 2.22 14.19 9.43
N PHE A 54 1.74 14.44 8.22
CA PHE A 54 2.52 15.14 7.19
C PHE A 54 2.63 16.65 7.43
N ALA A 55 1.57 17.30 7.95
CA ALA A 55 1.54 18.74 8.12
C ALA A 55 2.66 19.27 9.05
N PRO A 56 2.90 18.72 10.25
CA PRO A 56 3.99 19.17 11.11
C PRO A 56 5.38 18.86 10.52
N LEU A 57 5.56 17.73 9.82
CA LEU A 57 6.82 17.42 9.13
C LEU A 57 7.11 18.46 8.03
N LYS A 58 6.11 18.78 7.20
CA LYS A 58 6.22 19.82 6.19
C LYS A 58 6.53 21.19 6.81
N ALA A 59 5.80 21.57 7.85
CA ALA A 59 6.04 22.85 8.55
C ALA A 59 7.45 22.91 9.13
N SER A 60 7.95 21.83 9.70
CA SER A 60 9.32 21.74 10.20
C SER A 60 10.33 21.90 9.08
N ALA A 61 10.19 21.20 7.96
CA ALA A 61 11.10 21.35 6.82
C ALA A 61 11.18 22.80 6.31
N LEU A 62 10.02 23.46 6.18
CA LEU A 62 9.97 24.86 5.75
C LEU A 62 10.66 25.80 6.75
N ARG A 63 10.48 25.59 8.06
CA ARG A 63 11.19 26.39 9.09
C ARG A 63 12.71 26.22 9.02
N HIS A 64 13.19 25.04 8.60
CA HIS A 64 14.61 24.78 8.39
C HIS A 64 15.13 25.18 7.00
N GLY A 65 14.38 26.02 6.26
CA GLY A 65 14.82 26.61 5.01
C GLY A 65 14.51 25.81 3.74
N ALA A 66 13.81 24.66 3.85
CA ALA A 66 13.41 23.93 2.65
C ALA A 66 12.46 24.76 1.79
N ARG A 67 12.69 24.79 0.48
CA ARG A 67 11.84 25.48 -0.49
C ARG A 67 10.93 24.49 -1.18
N LEU A 68 9.61 24.65 -1.05
CA LEU A 68 8.63 23.80 -1.71
C LEU A 68 8.15 24.41 -3.03
N ARG A 69 8.36 23.69 -4.11
CA ARG A 69 7.77 23.97 -5.43
C ARG A 69 6.69 22.94 -5.73
N SER A 70 5.43 23.33 -5.65
CA SER A 70 4.30 22.49 -6.04
C SER A 70 3.99 22.66 -7.53
N GLN A 71 3.27 21.68 -8.11
CA GLN A 71 2.91 21.67 -9.54
C GLN A 71 4.13 21.82 -10.45
N CYS A 72 5.24 21.20 -10.02
CA CYS A 72 6.54 21.20 -10.66
C CYS A 72 6.95 19.76 -10.90
N GLU A 73 6.98 19.35 -12.15
CA GLU A 73 7.35 17.99 -12.57
C GLU A 73 8.80 17.95 -13.05
N VAL A 74 9.64 17.17 -12.40
CA VAL A 74 10.99 16.88 -12.87
C VAL A 74 10.91 15.86 -13.99
N ARG A 75 11.46 16.16 -15.16
CA ARG A 75 11.42 15.29 -16.34
C ARG A 75 12.77 14.77 -16.76
N ARG A 76 13.87 15.44 -16.38
CA ARG A 76 15.23 15.03 -16.75
C ARG A 76 16.20 15.32 -15.61
N LEU A 77 17.21 14.46 -15.49
CA LEU A 77 18.42 14.75 -14.73
C LEU A 77 19.42 15.50 -15.65
N VAL A 78 20.13 16.44 -15.08
CA VAL A 78 21.23 17.14 -15.76
C VAL A 78 22.53 16.50 -15.29
N LEU A 79 23.32 15.96 -16.21
CA LEU A 79 24.59 15.31 -15.94
C LEU A 79 25.74 16.11 -16.52
N ASP A 80 26.94 15.98 -15.97
CA ASP A 80 28.16 16.44 -16.57
C ASP A 80 28.77 15.38 -17.53
N THR A 81 29.93 15.68 -18.08
CA THR A 81 30.67 14.80 -19.00
C THR A 81 31.24 13.54 -18.33
N ARG A 82 31.14 13.42 -17.00
CA ARG A 82 31.57 12.28 -16.17
C ARG A 82 30.39 11.55 -15.53
N ASP A 83 29.19 11.74 -16.08
CA ASP A 83 27.92 11.16 -15.61
C ASP A 83 27.57 11.49 -14.14
N GLN A 84 28.14 12.58 -13.60
CA GLN A 84 27.73 13.09 -12.31
C GLN A 84 26.43 13.88 -12.43
N VAL A 85 25.45 13.64 -11.54
CA VAL A 85 24.21 14.40 -11.52
C VAL A 85 24.45 15.77 -10.90
N LEU A 86 24.22 16.83 -11.72
CA LEU A 86 24.40 18.24 -11.35
C LEU A 86 23.08 18.96 -11.00
N GLY A 87 21.94 18.37 -11.35
CA GLY A 87 20.65 19.02 -11.12
C GLY A 87 19.53 18.38 -11.90
N VAL A 88 18.45 19.14 -12.04
CA VAL A 88 17.24 18.68 -12.69
C VAL A 88 16.67 19.70 -13.65
N GLU A 89 16.03 19.21 -14.70
CA GLU A 89 15.17 19.97 -15.58
C GLU A 89 13.71 19.65 -15.23
N ALA A 90 12.94 20.70 -14.96
CA ALA A 90 11.57 20.59 -14.49
C ALA A 90 10.62 21.49 -15.26
N TRP A 91 9.34 21.14 -15.25
CA TRP A 91 8.25 21.93 -15.81
C TRP A 91 7.29 22.32 -14.69
N GLN A 92 7.08 23.60 -14.50
CA GLN A 92 6.25 24.16 -13.43
C GLN A 92 5.08 24.94 -14.02
N LEU A 93 3.88 24.73 -13.47
CA LEU A 93 2.78 25.68 -13.70
C LEU A 93 3.11 26.99 -13.00
N PRO A 94 2.98 28.16 -13.69
CA PRO A 94 3.27 29.45 -13.06
C PRO A 94 2.49 29.62 -11.77
N PRO A 95 3.16 29.83 -10.62
CA PRO A 95 2.51 29.96 -9.32
C PRO A 95 1.44 31.05 -9.32
N GLY A 96 0.26 30.75 -8.74
CA GLY A 96 -0.85 31.71 -8.69
C GLY A 96 -1.61 31.93 -10.00
N SER A 97 -1.20 31.31 -11.10
CA SER A 97 -1.90 31.40 -12.39
C SER A 97 -3.30 30.80 -12.35
N ARG A 98 -4.14 31.12 -13.32
CA ARG A 98 -5.46 30.50 -13.50
C ARG A 98 -5.31 28.98 -13.73
N ALA A 99 -4.32 28.57 -14.53
CA ALA A 99 -3.99 27.17 -14.80
C ALA A 99 -3.63 26.43 -13.51
N ALA A 100 -2.76 26.99 -12.66
CA ALA A 100 -2.37 26.41 -11.38
C ALA A 100 -3.55 26.24 -10.42
N ARG A 101 -4.43 27.24 -10.32
CA ARG A 101 -5.66 27.15 -9.49
C ARG A 101 -6.62 26.08 -9.99
N GLN A 102 -6.84 26.01 -11.31
CA GLN A 102 -7.71 25.01 -11.92
C GLN A 102 -7.14 23.59 -11.72
N HIS A 103 -5.86 23.40 -11.96
CA HIS A 103 -5.15 22.14 -11.74
C HIS A 103 -5.28 21.67 -10.28
N ALA A 104 -5.03 22.54 -9.30
CA ALA A 104 -5.15 22.22 -7.87
C ALA A 104 -6.57 21.82 -7.48
N ARG A 105 -7.60 22.45 -8.06
CA ARG A 105 -9.00 22.09 -7.82
C ARG A 105 -9.33 20.71 -8.37
N LEU A 106 -8.93 20.42 -9.60
CA LEU A 106 -9.11 19.12 -10.23
C LEU A 106 -8.40 18.00 -9.44
N SER A 107 -7.17 18.29 -8.96
CA SER A 107 -6.39 17.34 -8.14
C SER A 107 -7.10 16.97 -6.85
N ARG A 108 -7.63 17.96 -6.13
CA ARG A 108 -8.39 17.71 -4.89
C ARG A 108 -9.63 16.84 -5.14
N TRP A 109 -10.38 17.13 -6.20
CA TRP A 109 -11.58 16.35 -6.52
C TRP A 109 -11.24 14.94 -6.96
N ALA A 110 -10.26 14.78 -7.85
CA ALA A 110 -9.83 13.45 -8.29
C ALA A 110 -9.35 12.59 -7.12
N SER A 111 -8.61 13.17 -6.18
CA SER A 111 -8.14 12.46 -4.98
C SER A 111 -9.29 12.06 -4.05
N ALA A 112 -10.26 12.94 -3.85
CA ALA A 112 -11.40 12.69 -2.95
C ALA A 112 -12.31 11.56 -3.45
N ILE A 113 -12.50 11.44 -4.78
CA ILE A 113 -13.43 10.46 -5.35
C ILE A 113 -12.74 9.16 -5.82
N HIS A 114 -11.40 9.10 -5.84
CA HIS A 114 -10.66 7.97 -6.42
C HIS A 114 -11.09 6.60 -5.88
N MET A 115 -11.27 6.48 -4.58
CA MET A 115 -11.67 5.21 -3.92
C MET A 115 -13.11 4.79 -4.22
N TYR A 116 -13.96 5.73 -4.64
CA TYR A 116 -15.40 5.50 -4.87
C TYR A 116 -15.78 5.47 -6.35
N ALA A 117 -15.12 6.29 -7.15
CA ALA A 117 -15.40 6.47 -8.58
C ALA A 117 -14.11 6.63 -9.39
N PRO A 118 -13.26 5.59 -9.50
CA PRO A 118 -11.94 5.67 -10.12
C PRO A 118 -12.00 6.14 -11.58
N ALA A 119 -12.96 5.71 -12.37
CA ALA A 119 -13.11 6.14 -13.76
C ALA A 119 -13.39 7.66 -13.90
N LEU A 120 -14.15 8.24 -12.97
CA LEU A 120 -14.39 9.69 -12.95
C LEU A 120 -13.14 10.44 -12.49
N ALA A 121 -12.43 9.91 -11.49
CA ALA A 121 -11.16 10.46 -11.06
C ALA A 121 -10.14 10.51 -12.22
N ASP A 122 -10.09 9.48 -13.05
CA ASP A 122 -9.18 9.42 -14.21
C ASP A 122 -9.55 10.44 -15.31
N ARG A 123 -10.84 10.73 -15.51
CA ARG A 123 -11.28 11.83 -16.40
C ARG A 123 -10.80 13.20 -15.89
N LEU A 124 -10.87 13.44 -14.58
CA LEU A 124 -10.36 14.68 -13.97
C LEU A 124 -8.83 14.78 -14.13
N ARG A 125 -8.12 13.68 -13.94
CA ARG A 125 -6.66 13.57 -14.16
C ARG A 125 -6.27 13.82 -15.62
N ALA A 126 -7.07 13.34 -16.56
CA ALA A 126 -6.84 13.62 -17.98
C ALA A 126 -6.93 15.13 -18.29
N ARG A 127 -7.87 15.85 -17.63
CA ARG A 127 -7.93 17.31 -17.73
C ARG A 127 -6.73 18.00 -17.08
N GLN A 128 -6.23 17.50 -15.96
CA GLN A 128 -5.00 18.01 -15.33
C GLN A 128 -3.82 17.89 -16.29
N ARG A 129 -3.60 16.72 -16.91
CA ARG A 129 -2.51 16.53 -17.89
C ARG A 129 -2.58 17.50 -19.05
N ARG A 130 -3.78 17.85 -19.55
CA ARG A 130 -3.92 18.88 -20.62
C ARG A 130 -3.47 20.27 -20.15
N ILE A 131 -3.77 20.63 -18.89
CA ILE A 131 -3.30 21.90 -18.31
C ILE A 131 -1.79 21.89 -18.18
N GLU A 132 -1.20 20.80 -17.71
CA GLU A 132 0.26 20.63 -17.58
C GLU A 132 0.95 20.76 -18.94
N GLN A 133 0.40 20.14 -20.00
CA GLN A 133 0.97 20.22 -21.35
C GLN A 133 0.90 21.62 -21.96
N ALA A 134 -0.14 22.38 -21.66
CA ALA A 134 -0.40 23.67 -22.30
C ALA A 134 0.20 24.87 -21.57
N SER A 135 0.52 24.74 -20.27
CA SER A 135 0.73 25.91 -19.41
C SER A 135 1.98 25.85 -18.52
N THR A 136 2.85 24.85 -18.68
CA THR A 136 4.08 24.75 -17.88
C THR A 136 5.23 25.53 -18.49
N GLU A 137 6.07 26.07 -17.61
CA GLU A 137 7.34 26.73 -17.95
C GLU A 137 8.51 25.82 -17.56
N ARG A 138 9.56 25.85 -18.35
CA ARG A 138 10.77 25.07 -18.13
C ARG A 138 11.66 25.74 -17.09
N LEU A 139 12.19 24.96 -16.16
CA LEU A 139 13.12 25.37 -15.12
C LEU A 139 14.35 24.46 -15.13
N LEU A 140 15.53 25.07 -14.96
CA LEU A 140 16.77 24.36 -14.64
C LEU A 140 17.12 24.64 -13.18
N ILE A 141 17.27 23.60 -12.39
CA ILE A 141 17.60 23.69 -10.97
C ILE A 141 18.92 22.96 -10.73
N ARG A 142 19.95 23.71 -10.37
CA ARG A 142 21.24 23.16 -9.98
C ARG A 142 21.14 22.56 -8.58
N ALA A 143 21.73 21.37 -8.39
CA ALA A 143 21.83 20.66 -7.11
C ALA A 143 23.31 20.48 -6.76
N GLU A 144 23.82 21.30 -5.88
CA GLU A 144 25.26 21.30 -5.53
C GLU A 144 25.71 20.04 -4.81
N GLN A 145 24.83 19.44 -4.02
CA GLN A 145 25.15 18.24 -3.22
C GLN A 145 24.55 16.94 -3.78
N GLY A 146 23.63 17.06 -4.72
CA GLY A 146 22.98 15.93 -5.38
C GLY A 146 21.45 16.02 -5.41
N VAL A 147 20.85 15.05 -6.07
CA VAL A 147 19.41 14.90 -6.26
C VAL A 147 18.93 13.66 -5.51
N LEU A 148 17.92 13.81 -4.66
CA LEU A 148 17.25 12.69 -3.97
C LEU A 148 15.90 12.41 -4.64
N LEU A 149 15.77 11.25 -5.27
CA LEU A 149 14.54 10.74 -5.88
C LEU A 149 13.67 10.07 -4.81
N SER A 150 12.48 10.64 -4.55
CA SER A 150 11.53 10.12 -3.55
C SER A 150 10.08 10.20 -4.01
N SER A 151 9.83 10.07 -5.33
CA SER A 151 8.52 10.23 -5.97
C SER A 151 7.56 9.05 -5.72
N GLY A 152 7.97 8.02 -4.99
CA GLY A 152 7.17 6.83 -4.73
C GLY A 152 7.33 5.76 -5.82
N GLY A 153 6.44 4.77 -5.83
CA GLY A 153 6.48 3.64 -6.77
C GLY A 153 5.84 3.94 -8.13
N PHE A 154 5.34 2.89 -8.79
CA PHE A 154 4.83 2.99 -10.16
C PHE A 154 3.41 2.42 -10.37
N ILE A 155 2.62 2.25 -9.31
CA ILE A 155 1.32 1.57 -9.39
C ILE A 155 0.30 2.28 -10.29
N PHE A 156 0.44 3.60 -10.50
CA PHE A 156 -0.39 4.37 -11.44
C PHE A 156 0.11 4.33 -12.89
N ASN A 157 1.27 3.73 -13.15
CA ASN A 157 1.77 3.47 -14.50
C ASN A 157 1.37 2.05 -14.91
N ARG A 158 0.26 1.93 -15.61
CA ARG A 158 -0.32 0.63 -16.00
C ARG A 158 0.59 -0.16 -16.95
N ASP A 159 1.43 0.52 -17.71
CA ASP A 159 2.34 -0.13 -18.65
C ASP A 159 3.51 -0.77 -17.89
N LEU A 160 4.09 -0.09 -16.90
CA LEU A 160 5.08 -0.70 -16.01
C LEU A 160 4.51 -1.86 -15.20
N VAL A 161 3.26 -1.75 -14.71
CA VAL A 161 2.60 -2.88 -14.02
C VAL A 161 2.39 -4.04 -14.98
N ARG A 162 1.96 -3.80 -16.21
CA ARG A 162 1.78 -4.84 -17.24
C ARG A 162 3.09 -5.53 -17.58
N GLN A 163 4.17 -4.76 -17.65
CA GLN A 163 5.49 -5.27 -17.97
C GLN A 163 6.08 -6.15 -16.86
N HIS A 164 5.91 -5.75 -15.60
CA HIS A 164 6.63 -6.36 -14.47
C HIS A 164 5.77 -7.28 -13.59
N ALA A 165 4.47 -7.04 -13.51
CA ALA A 165 3.56 -7.75 -12.61
C ALA A 165 2.12 -7.76 -13.15
N PRO A 166 1.87 -8.37 -14.33
CA PRO A 166 0.59 -8.32 -15.04
C PRO A 166 -0.58 -8.88 -14.20
N GLN A 167 -0.34 -9.84 -13.33
CA GLN A 167 -1.35 -10.41 -12.42
C GLN A 167 -1.98 -9.37 -11.48
N TYR A 168 -1.33 -8.22 -11.26
CA TYR A 168 -1.83 -7.14 -10.40
C TYR A 168 -2.60 -6.03 -11.15
N LEU A 169 -2.81 -6.17 -12.46
CA LEU A 169 -3.51 -5.16 -13.26
C LEU A 169 -4.97 -4.90 -12.83
N ALA A 170 -5.68 -5.88 -12.29
CA ALA A 170 -7.05 -5.69 -11.83
C ALA A 170 -7.14 -4.89 -10.51
N GLY A 171 -6.05 -4.74 -9.77
CA GLY A 171 -6.02 -4.06 -8.49
C GLY A 171 -6.29 -2.56 -8.58
N LEU A 172 -6.86 -2.00 -7.50
CA LEU A 172 -7.09 -0.57 -7.34
C LEU A 172 -5.78 0.12 -6.92
N PRO A 173 -5.18 1.01 -7.74
CA PRO A 173 -3.95 1.72 -7.38
C PRO A 173 -4.13 2.54 -6.10
N LEU A 174 -3.27 2.30 -5.10
CA LEU A 174 -3.29 3.04 -3.84
C LEU A 174 -2.11 4.02 -3.77
N GLY A 175 -2.40 5.25 -3.35
CA GLY A 175 -1.42 6.33 -3.25
C GLY A 175 -1.83 7.56 -4.05
N THR A 176 -0.86 8.26 -4.57
CA THR A 176 -1.06 9.43 -5.43
C THR A 176 -0.64 9.15 -6.86
N THR A 177 -1.12 9.95 -7.81
CA THR A 177 -0.70 9.86 -9.22
C THR A 177 0.78 10.09 -9.45
N GLY A 178 1.49 10.67 -8.49
CA GLY A 178 2.95 10.75 -8.48
C GLY A 178 3.64 9.39 -8.37
N CYS A 179 2.92 8.33 -7.92
CA CYS A 179 3.42 6.95 -7.95
C CYS A 179 3.32 6.37 -9.39
N ASN A 180 3.87 7.06 -10.36
CA ASN A 180 3.83 6.74 -11.80
C ASN A 180 5.15 6.19 -12.34
N GLY A 181 6.15 5.97 -11.48
CA GLY A 181 7.46 5.47 -11.88
C GLY A 181 8.42 6.53 -12.42
N SER A 182 8.03 7.81 -12.45
CA SER A 182 8.89 8.88 -13.02
C SER A 182 10.25 8.98 -12.33
N GLY A 183 10.32 8.89 -10.99
CA GLY A 183 11.61 8.90 -10.29
C GLY A 183 12.45 7.65 -10.55
N ILE A 184 11.82 6.49 -10.78
CA ILE A 184 12.53 5.27 -11.19
C ILE A 184 13.12 5.46 -12.58
N ALA A 185 12.34 5.98 -13.53
CA ALA A 185 12.79 6.27 -14.89
C ALA A 185 13.93 7.31 -14.91
N LEU A 186 13.83 8.37 -14.07
CA LEU A 186 14.93 9.33 -13.89
C LEU A 186 16.22 8.66 -13.39
N GLY A 187 16.12 7.78 -12.39
CA GLY A 187 17.26 7.02 -11.89
C GLY A 187 17.90 6.13 -12.96
N GLN A 188 17.07 5.44 -13.74
CA GLN A 188 17.52 4.60 -14.86
C GLN A 188 18.16 5.43 -15.98
N SER A 189 17.68 6.65 -16.27
CA SER A 189 18.27 7.53 -17.28
C SER A 189 19.68 8.00 -16.95
N ALA A 190 20.08 7.91 -15.67
CA ALA A 190 21.45 8.16 -15.21
C ALA A 190 22.25 6.85 -14.99
N GLY A 191 21.82 5.73 -15.56
CA GLY A 191 22.49 4.43 -15.43
C GLY A 191 22.10 3.63 -14.19
N GLY A 192 21.10 4.05 -13.43
CA GLY A 192 20.64 3.35 -12.23
C GLY A 192 19.95 2.02 -12.53
N SER A 193 20.21 1.02 -11.70
CA SER A 193 19.59 -0.30 -11.78
C SER A 193 18.34 -0.39 -10.88
N VAL A 194 17.43 -1.31 -11.23
CA VAL A 194 16.19 -1.57 -10.50
C VAL A 194 16.15 -3.01 -9.98
N ALA A 195 15.38 -3.27 -8.95
CA ALA A 195 15.10 -4.62 -8.49
C ALA A 195 13.69 -4.73 -7.91
N ARG A 196 13.22 -5.98 -7.83
CA ARG A 196 11.91 -6.35 -7.26
C ARG A 196 10.72 -5.63 -7.91
N MET A 197 10.83 -5.30 -9.19
CA MET A 197 9.77 -4.63 -9.94
C MET A 197 8.51 -5.51 -10.08
N ASP A 198 8.66 -6.83 -9.97
CA ASP A 198 7.59 -7.82 -9.91
C ASP A 198 6.84 -7.82 -8.58
N LYS A 199 7.36 -7.20 -7.52
CA LYS A 199 6.76 -7.21 -6.18
C LYS A 199 5.73 -6.11 -6.03
N ILE A 200 4.48 -6.53 -5.92
CA ILE A 200 3.32 -5.68 -5.63
C ILE A 200 2.57 -6.29 -4.45
N SER A 201 2.16 -5.45 -3.52
CA SER A 201 1.32 -5.86 -2.40
C SER A 201 -0.15 -5.63 -2.73
N ALA A 202 -0.96 -6.69 -2.67
CA ALA A 202 -2.41 -6.62 -2.74
C ALA A 202 -2.99 -6.66 -1.31
N TRP A 203 -3.91 -5.77 -0.99
CA TRP A 203 -4.44 -5.65 0.36
C TRP A 203 -5.89 -6.16 0.41
N ARG A 204 -6.07 -7.46 0.65
CA ARG A 204 -7.38 -8.07 0.83
C ARG A 204 -7.79 -8.01 2.31
N PHE A 205 -8.16 -6.81 2.76
CA PHE A 205 -8.72 -6.63 4.09
C PHE A 205 -10.16 -7.13 4.14
N ILE A 206 -10.42 -8.13 4.98
CA ILE A 206 -11.76 -8.64 5.26
C ILE A 206 -12.29 -8.16 6.61
N ASN A 207 -11.49 -7.45 7.36
CA ASN A 207 -11.84 -6.83 8.64
C ASN A 207 -11.57 -5.31 8.57
N PRO A 208 -12.53 -4.45 8.98
CA PRO A 208 -13.86 -4.75 9.48
C PRO A 208 -14.86 -5.21 8.40
N PRO A 209 -15.92 -5.99 8.76
CA PRO A 209 -16.28 -6.46 10.10
C PRO A 209 -15.45 -7.66 10.53
N LEU A 210 -15.19 -7.78 11.84
CA LEU A 210 -14.42 -8.90 12.39
C LEU A 210 -15.10 -10.26 12.12
N ALA A 211 -16.42 -10.30 12.11
CA ALA A 211 -17.21 -11.47 11.81
C ALA A 211 -16.87 -12.13 10.45
N TRP A 212 -16.37 -11.35 9.48
CA TRP A 212 -15.92 -11.91 8.21
C TRP A 212 -14.62 -12.72 8.36
N ALA A 213 -13.76 -12.30 9.28
CA ALA A 213 -12.57 -13.07 9.60
C ALA A 213 -12.88 -14.39 10.36
N SER A 214 -14.07 -14.51 10.96
CA SER A 214 -14.57 -15.77 11.55
C SER A 214 -15.26 -16.67 10.52
N GLY A 215 -15.43 -16.25 9.29
CA GLY A 215 -15.82 -17.09 8.17
C GLY A 215 -14.64 -17.84 7.58
N MET A 216 -14.85 -18.48 6.43
CA MET A 216 -13.87 -19.28 5.71
C MET A 216 -13.69 -18.77 4.29
N ILE A 217 -12.45 -18.54 3.85
CA ILE A 217 -12.15 -18.16 2.47
C ILE A 217 -11.73 -19.40 1.68
N VAL A 218 -12.36 -19.58 0.52
CA VAL A 218 -12.04 -20.66 -0.42
C VAL A 218 -11.60 -20.13 -1.78
N ASN A 219 -10.79 -20.93 -2.47
CA ASN A 219 -10.35 -20.69 -3.85
C ASN A 219 -11.41 -21.14 -4.89
N ALA A 220 -11.08 -21.11 -6.17
CA ALA A 220 -11.95 -21.55 -7.26
C ALA A 220 -12.35 -23.04 -7.19
N ARG A 221 -11.59 -23.86 -6.45
CA ARG A 221 -11.89 -25.27 -6.21
C ARG A 221 -12.74 -25.51 -4.96
N GLY A 222 -13.17 -24.46 -4.27
CA GLY A 222 -13.91 -24.60 -3.02
C GLY A 222 -13.07 -25.04 -1.82
N GLN A 223 -11.74 -24.98 -1.94
CA GLN A 223 -10.79 -25.37 -0.90
C GLN A 223 -10.32 -24.13 -0.14
N ARG A 224 -10.31 -24.23 1.20
CA ARG A 224 -9.71 -23.22 2.05
C ARG A 224 -8.20 -23.15 1.82
N TYR A 225 -7.59 -21.98 1.87
CA TYR A 225 -6.18 -21.79 1.52
C TYR A 225 -5.39 -20.85 2.44
N ALA A 226 -6.03 -20.26 3.43
CA ALA A 226 -5.34 -19.33 4.34
C ALA A 226 -6.05 -19.20 5.69
N ASN A 227 -5.33 -18.71 6.68
CA ASN A 227 -5.88 -18.21 7.93
C ASN A 227 -6.49 -16.82 7.71
N GLU A 228 -7.77 -16.67 7.93
CA GLU A 228 -8.51 -15.41 7.71
C GLU A 228 -8.19 -14.33 8.75
N GLU A 229 -7.51 -14.67 9.84
CA GLU A 229 -7.03 -13.70 10.82
C GLU A 229 -5.80 -12.91 10.37
N ILE A 230 -5.04 -13.44 9.42
CA ILE A 230 -3.76 -12.82 9.04
C ILE A 230 -3.93 -11.43 8.45
N TYR A 231 -2.84 -10.70 8.41
CA TYR A 231 -2.78 -9.37 7.82
C TYR A 231 -3.26 -9.37 6.36
N GLY A 232 -4.10 -8.40 6.00
CA GLY A 232 -4.71 -8.35 4.68
C GLY A 232 -3.75 -8.31 3.50
N ALA A 233 -2.51 -7.82 3.68
CA ALA A 233 -1.48 -7.89 2.65
C ALA A 233 -0.96 -9.33 2.45
N THR A 234 -0.82 -10.09 3.51
CA THR A 234 -0.43 -11.52 3.45
C THR A 234 -1.55 -12.35 2.81
N LEU A 235 -2.81 -12.08 3.19
CA LEU A 235 -3.97 -12.72 2.58
C LEU A 235 -4.10 -12.38 1.08
N GLY A 236 -3.89 -11.10 0.73
CA GLY A 236 -3.89 -10.65 -0.68
C GLY A 236 -2.77 -11.26 -1.50
N HIS A 237 -1.58 -11.42 -0.92
CA HIS A 237 -0.46 -12.11 -1.56
C HIS A 237 -0.81 -13.59 -1.84
N ALA A 238 -1.29 -14.33 -0.83
CA ALA A 238 -1.72 -15.71 -1.01
C ALA A 238 -2.81 -15.86 -2.08
N MET A 239 -3.77 -14.93 -2.11
CA MET A 239 -4.84 -14.91 -3.13
C MET A 239 -4.30 -14.72 -4.54
N VAL A 240 -3.42 -13.75 -4.77
CA VAL A 240 -2.94 -13.40 -6.13
C VAL A 240 -1.89 -14.39 -6.61
N GLU A 241 -0.91 -14.74 -5.79
CA GLU A 241 0.24 -15.54 -6.21
C GLU A 241 -0.04 -17.06 -6.24
N ALA A 242 -1.01 -17.55 -5.46
CA ALA A 242 -1.24 -18.99 -5.34
C ALA A 242 -2.67 -19.43 -5.68
N GLN A 243 -3.63 -18.52 -5.88
CA GLN A 243 -5.03 -18.83 -6.11
C GLN A 243 -5.63 -18.11 -7.33
N ASP A 244 -4.80 -17.70 -8.29
CA ASP A 244 -5.23 -17.00 -9.51
C ASP A 244 -6.14 -15.79 -9.23
N GLY A 245 -5.91 -15.13 -8.10
CA GLY A 245 -6.71 -13.99 -7.65
C GLY A 245 -8.11 -14.34 -7.14
N ARG A 246 -8.45 -15.62 -7.00
CA ARG A 246 -9.79 -16.06 -6.58
C ARG A 246 -9.91 -16.19 -5.06
N ALA A 247 -10.98 -15.57 -4.52
CA ALA A 247 -11.31 -15.62 -3.10
C ALA A 247 -12.82 -15.50 -2.92
N ILE A 248 -13.43 -16.53 -2.32
CA ILE A 248 -14.85 -16.54 -1.99
C ILE A 248 -14.98 -16.74 -0.49
N LEU A 249 -15.56 -15.76 0.20
CA LEU A 249 -15.80 -15.82 1.64
C LEU A 249 -17.12 -16.53 1.91
N ILE A 250 -17.08 -17.63 2.67
CA ILE A 250 -18.23 -18.40 3.10
C ILE A 250 -18.61 -18.00 4.53
N LEU A 251 -19.87 -17.64 4.71
CA LEU A 251 -20.45 -17.21 5.99
C LEU A 251 -21.77 -17.98 6.22
N ASN A 252 -22.15 -18.13 7.48
CA ASN A 252 -23.50 -18.51 7.85
C ASN A 252 -24.35 -17.28 8.25
N ARG A 253 -25.62 -17.50 8.57
CA ARG A 253 -26.55 -16.43 8.96
C ARG A 253 -26.12 -15.70 10.24
N ALA A 254 -25.50 -16.40 11.18
CA ALA A 254 -25.03 -15.80 12.43
C ALA A 254 -23.92 -14.78 12.16
N LEU A 255 -22.93 -15.14 11.36
CA LEU A 255 -21.81 -14.27 10.98
C LEU A 255 -22.29 -13.04 10.15
N VAL A 256 -23.27 -13.21 9.26
CA VAL A 256 -23.85 -12.08 8.52
C VAL A 256 -24.56 -11.10 9.45
N ARG A 257 -25.35 -11.60 10.42
CA ARG A 257 -26.01 -10.75 11.43
C ARG A 257 -24.98 -10.00 12.29
N GLU A 258 -23.95 -10.70 12.73
CA GLU A 258 -22.88 -10.12 13.52
C GLU A 258 -22.10 -9.07 12.72
N ALA A 259 -21.80 -9.34 11.45
CA ALA A 259 -21.16 -8.36 10.55
C ALA A 259 -21.98 -7.06 10.44
N LEU A 260 -23.30 -7.16 10.24
CA LEU A 260 -24.19 -6.01 10.20
C LEU A 260 -24.20 -5.23 11.51
N ARG A 261 -24.18 -5.94 12.66
CA ARG A 261 -24.08 -5.32 13.99
C ARG A 261 -22.77 -4.56 14.16
N GLN A 262 -21.66 -5.14 13.69
CA GLN A 262 -20.31 -4.55 13.80
C GLN A 262 -20.09 -3.32 12.93
N VAL A 263 -20.78 -3.23 11.78
CA VAL A 263 -20.71 -2.06 10.89
C VAL A 263 -21.87 -1.07 11.09
N GLY A 264 -22.58 -1.14 12.20
CA GLY A 264 -23.64 -0.21 12.56
C GLY A 264 -23.17 1.25 12.57
N PRO A 265 -24.11 2.22 12.66
CA PRO A 265 -23.79 3.64 12.70
C PRO A 265 -22.77 3.97 13.80
N GLY A 266 -21.73 4.76 13.47
CA GLY A 266 -20.71 5.20 14.41
C GLY A 266 -19.68 4.14 14.85
N LYS A 267 -19.79 2.87 14.42
CA LYS A 267 -18.88 1.80 14.83
C LYS A 267 -17.63 1.69 13.97
N VAL A 268 -17.77 2.02 12.67
CA VAL A 268 -16.66 2.02 11.69
C VAL A 268 -16.83 3.23 10.77
N TRP A 269 -15.78 3.61 10.07
CA TRP A 269 -15.84 4.72 9.12
C TRP A 269 -16.69 4.38 7.89
N ASN A 270 -17.28 5.40 7.27
CA ASN A 270 -18.15 5.22 6.12
C ASN A 270 -17.46 4.52 4.94
N PHE A 271 -16.18 4.76 4.70
CA PHE A 271 -15.43 4.07 3.63
C PHE A 271 -15.23 2.58 3.91
N GLN A 272 -15.37 2.12 5.14
CA GLN A 272 -15.37 0.69 5.51
C GLN A 272 -16.79 0.13 5.55
N ARG A 273 -17.73 0.89 6.11
CA ARG A 273 -19.13 0.49 6.26
C ARG A 273 -19.83 0.30 4.91
N LEU A 274 -19.70 1.28 4.00
CA LEU A 274 -20.40 1.27 2.73
C LEU A 274 -20.04 0.05 1.85
N PRO A 275 -18.77 -0.31 1.65
CA PRO A 275 -18.42 -1.52 0.91
C PRO A 275 -19.00 -2.80 1.51
N VAL A 276 -19.03 -2.93 2.84
CA VAL A 276 -19.61 -4.11 3.50
C VAL A 276 -21.09 -4.22 3.20
N LEU A 277 -21.86 -3.12 3.36
CA LEU A 277 -23.29 -3.10 3.08
C LEU A 277 -23.58 -3.38 1.60
N LEU A 278 -22.82 -2.78 0.67
CA LEU A 278 -22.96 -3.02 -0.76
C LEU A 278 -22.64 -4.48 -1.12
N ASN A 279 -21.62 -5.07 -0.51
CA ASN A 279 -21.30 -6.47 -0.73
C ASN A 279 -22.37 -7.42 -0.21
N LEU A 280 -22.90 -7.17 0.97
CA LEU A 280 -23.99 -7.98 1.51
C LEU A 280 -25.28 -7.85 0.70
N LEU A 281 -25.54 -6.68 0.10
CA LEU A 281 -26.75 -6.42 -0.68
C LEU A 281 -26.65 -6.93 -2.12
N PHE A 282 -25.52 -6.71 -2.79
CA PHE A 282 -25.39 -6.93 -4.24
C PHE A 282 -24.44 -8.09 -4.61
N ASN A 283 -23.53 -8.49 -3.73
CA ASN A 283 -22.54 -9.53 -4.00
C ASN A 283 -22.84 -10.86 -3.29
N ALA A 284 -23.67 -10.83 -2.22
CA ALA A 284 -23.95 -12.01 -1.43
C ALA A 284 -24.84 -13.00 -2.19
N ARG A 285 -24.31 -14.20 -2.45
CA ARG A 285 -25.08 -15.33 -2.95
C ARG A 285 -25.53 -16.18 -1.77
N ARG A 286 -26.83 -16.39 -1.63
CA ARG A 286 -27.43 -17.11 -0.49
C ARG A 286 -27.99 -18.45 -0.94
N SER A 287 -27.84 -19.48 -0.11
CA SER A 287 -28.49 -20.78 -0.31
C SER A 287 -28.85 -21.47 1.02
N LYS A 288 -29.89 -22.30 1.01
CA LYS A 288 -30.26 -23.14 2.15
C LYS A 288 -29.43 -24.45 2.19
N SER A 289 -28.72 -24.80 1.13
CA SER A 289 -27.83 -25.96 1.04
C SER A 289 -26.45 -25.58 0.52
N LEU A 290 -25.39 -26.26 0.97
CA LEU A 290 -24.03 -26.08 0.47
C LEU A 290 -23.90 -26.41 -1.01
N GLY A 291 -24.55 -27.46 -1.50
CA GLY A 291 -24.57 -27.80 -2.92
C GLY A 291 -25.23 -26.71 -3.78
N GLY A 292 -26.31 -26.09 -3.28
CA GLY A 292 -26.95 -24.95 -3.94
C GLY A 292 -26.06 -23.69 -3.93
N LEU A 293 -25.30 -23.47 -2.86
CA LEU A 293 -24.33 -22.38 -2.79
C LEU A 293 -23.18 -22.60 -3.77
N ALA A 294 -22.61 -23.80 -3.79
CA ALA A 294 -21.54 -24.19 -4.69
C ALA A 294 -21.92 -23.97 -6.17
N LYS A 295 -23.10 -24.40 -6.58
CA LYS A 295 -23.62 -24.17 -7.93
C LYS A 295 -23.71 -22.67 -8.26
N ARG A 296 -24.21 -21.83 -7.34
CA ARG A 296 -24.29 -20.37 -7.53
C ARG A 296 -22.94 -19.70 -7.65
N CYS A 297 -21.88 -20.31 -7.08
CA CYS A 297 -20.53 -19.76 -7.08
C CYS A 297 -19.60 -20.43 -8.11
N ASN A 298 -20.10 -21.37 -8.92
CA ASN A 298 -19.31 -22.22 -9.81
C ASN A 298 -18.17 -22.95 -9.09
N LEU A 299 -18.48 -23.49 -7.89
CA LEU A 299 -17.56 -24.29 -7.09
C LEU A 299 -17.92 -25.76 -7.18
N PRO A 300 -16.95 -26.68 -7.09
CA PRO A 300 -17.19 -28.11 -6.90
C PRO A 300 -17.92 -28.36 -5.56
N PRO A 301 -19.16 -28.91 -5.58
CA PRO A 301 -19.98 -29.03 -4.35
C PRO A 301 -19.34 -29.89 -3.28
N GLU A 302 -18.69 -30.97 -3.68
CA GLU A 302 -18.09 -31.93 -2.75
C GLU A 302 -16.85 -31.34 -2.04
N LEU A 303 -15.97 -30.64 -2.78
CA LEU A 303 -14.80 -29.99 -2.19
C LEU A 303 -15.20 -28.85 -1.24
N LEU A 304 -16.24 -28.07 -1.60
CA LEU A 304 -16.77 -27.06 -0.68
C LEU A 304 -17.33 -27.70 0.59
N ARG A 305 -18.08 -28.82 0.48
CA ARG A 305 -18.63 -29.53 1.63
C ARG A 305 -17.52 -30.02 2.57
N GLN A 306 -16.50 -30.65 2.01
CA GLN A 306 -15.33 -31.12 2.78
C GLN A 306 -14.60 -29.97 3.49
N SER A 307 -14.43 -28.84 2.83
CA SER A 307 -13.81 -27.64 3.43
C SER A 307 -14.63 -27.11 4.61
N VAL A 308 -15.96 -27.00 4.44
CA VAL A 308 -16.87 -26.55 5.51
C VAL A 308 -16.87 -27.52 6.68
N GLU A 309 -16.96 -28.83 6.42
CA GLU A 309 -16.94 -29.86 7.45
C GLU A 309 -15.63 -29.81 8.26
N ARG A 310 -14.47 -29.78 7.60
CA ARG A 310 -13.17 -29.69 8.25
C ARG A 310 -13.05 -28.42 9.11
N TYR A 311 -13.47 -27.28 8.56
CA TYR A 311 -13.47 -26.01 9.27
C TYR A 311 -14.38 -26.04 10.50
N SER A 312 -15.57 -26.60 10.38
CA SER A 312 -16.53 -26.72 11.48
C SER A 312 -16.06 -27.69 12.58
N ARG A 313 -15.38 -28.76 12.20
CA ARG A 313 -14.74 -29.67 13.18
C ARG A 313 -13.65 -28.92 13.98
N ALA A 314 -12.83 -28.11 13.31
CA ALA A 314 -11.85 -27.29 14.02
C ALA A 314 -12.54 -26.25 14.93
N ALA A 315 -13.66 -25.67 14.50
CA ALA A 315 -14.42 -24.72 15.31
C ALA A 315 -15.03 -25.37 16.59
N ARG A 316 -15.38 -26.62 16.52
CA ARG A 316 -15.85 -27.40 17.68
C ARG A 316 -14.72 -27.96 18.58
N GLY A 317 -13.45 -27.82 18.14
CA GLY A 317 -12.31 -28.37 18.86
C GLY A 317 -12.02 -29.86 18.61
N ASP A 318 -12.69 -30.49 17.64
CA ASP A 318 -12.50 -31.90 17.30
C ASP A 318 -11.12 -32.15 16.65
N ILE A 319 -10.59 -31.15 15.95
CA ILE A 319 -9.28 -31.17 15.27
C ILE A 319 -8.62 -29.79 15.39
N ALA A 320 -7.30 -29.75 15.23
CA ALA A 320 -6.59 -28.48 15.08
C ALA A 320 -6.93 -27.81 13.75
N ASP A 321 -6.97 -26.45 13.71
CA ASP A 321 -7.15 -25.72 12.45
C ASP A 321 -5.93 -25.87 11.55
N GLU A 322 -6.14 -26.21 10.29
CA GLU A 322 -5.08 -26.51 9.32
C GLU A 322 -4.18 -25.30 8.96
N PHE A 323 -4.66 -24.07 9.19
CA PHE A 323 -3.92 -22.82 8.94
C PHE A 323 -3.59 -22.08 10.24
N GLY A 324 -3.72 -22.72 11.39
CA GLY A 324 -3.38 -22.14 12.68
C GLY A 324 -4.26 -20.96 13.08
N LYS A 325 -5.52 -20.92 12.64
CA LYS A 325 -6.49 -19.90 13.06
C LYS A 325 -6.84 -20.09 14.53
N SER A 326 -6.89 -18.99 15.29
CA SER A 326 -7.16 -19.08 16.72
C SER A 326 -8.57 -19.61 17.00
N PRO A 327 -8.76 -20.46 18.04
CA PRO A 327 -10.08 -20.99 18.40
C PRO A 327 -11.14 -19.90 18.62
N ALA A 328 -10.75 -18.74 19.16
CA ALA A 328 -11.65 -17.60 19.35
C ALA A 328 -12.19 -16.98 18.07
N MET A 329 -11.54 -17.25 16.91
CA MET A 329 -11.93 -16.75 15.62
C MET A 329 -12.55 -17.81 14.70
N LEU A 330 -12.63 -19.04 15.13
CA LEU A 330 -13.35 -20.10 14.42
C LEU A 330 -14.85 -20.02 14.72
N ALA A 331 -15.67 -20.20 13.71
CA ALA A 331 -17.13 -20.29 13.84
C ALA A 331 -17.64 -21.56 13.15
N ASP A 332 -18.49 -22.30 13.82
CA ASP A 332 -19.13 -23.48 13.21
C ASP A 332 -20.00 -23.06 12.02
N LEU A 333 -19.69 -23.59 10.84
CA LEU A 333 -20.38 -23.31 9.58
C LEU A 333 -21.29 -24.48 9.12
N ASP A 334 -21.52 -25.51 9.92
CA ASP A 334 -22.36 -26.66 9.55
C ASP A 334 -23.83 -26.29 9.36
N GLN A 335 -24.28 -25.19 9.95
CA GLN A 335 -25.69 -24.77 9.94
C GLN A 335 -25.92 -23.62 8.95
N GLY A 336 -26.81 -23.85 7.95
CA GLY A 336 -27.26 -22.81 7.01
C GLY A 336 -28.35 -21.88 7.58
N PRO A 337 -28.85 -20.96 6.77
CA PRO A 337 -28.45 -20.71 5.39
C PRO A 337 -27.05 -20.14 5.28
N TRP A 338 -26.36 -20.51 4.20
CA TRP A 338 -25.03 -20.03 3.86
C TRP A 338 -25.06 -18.85 2.91
N TYR A 339 -24.01 -18.05 3.01
CA TYR A 339 -23.75 -16.89 2.16
C TYR A 339 -22.34 -16.99 1.61
N ALA A 340 -22.18 -16.63 0.33
CA ALA A 340 -20.88 -16.50 -0.30
C ALA A 340 -20.70 -15.07 -0.82
N LEU A 341 -19.56 -14.45 -0.51
CA LEU A 341 -19.16 -13.14 -1.00
C LEU A 341 -17.97 -13.30 -1.93
N ASP A 342 -18.04 -12.79 -3.14
CA ASP A 342 -16.91 -12.77 -4.05
C ASP A 342 -15.93 -11.66 -3.65
N LEU A 343 -14.81 -12.05 -3.06
CA LEU A 343 -13.70 -11.19 -2.65
C LEU A 343 -12.50 -11.34 -3.59
N SER A 344 -12.69 -11.89 -4.78
CA SER A 344 -11.63 -12.09 -5.77
C SER A 344 -10.91 -10.79 -6.10
N PHE A 345 -9.70 -10.89 -6.60
CA PHE A 345 -8.84 -9.75 -6.86
C PHE A 345 -9.45 -8.73 -7.84
N ASP A 346 -10.19 -9.22 -8.84
CA ASP A 346 -10.87 -8.47 -9.88
C ASP A 346 -12.30 -8.02 -9.51
N SER A 347 -12.75 -8.29 -8.26
CA SER A 347 -14.09 -7.92 -7.80
C SER A 347 -14.32 -6.42 -7.84
N LYS A 348 -15.31 -5.98 -8.63
CA LYS A 348 -15.67 -4.55 -8.77
C LYS A 348 -16.41 -4.00 -7.54
N LEU A 349 -17.14 -4.86 -6.82
CA LEU A 349 -17.88 -4.46 -5.60
C LEU A 349 -17.01 -4.44 -4.36
N PHE A 350 -15.85 -5.11 -4.40
CA PHE A 350 -14.88 -5.11 -3.31
C PHE A 350 -13.46 -4.96 -3.87
N PRO A 351 -13.12 -3.78 -4.44
CA PRO A 351 -11.82 -3.56 -5.05
C PRO A 351 -10.67 -3.89 -4.10
N CYS A 352 -9.59 -4.47 -4.63
CA CYS A 352 -8.41 -4.79 -3.86
C CYS A 352 -7.35 -3.69 -4.06
N PRO A 353 -7.02 -2.90 -3.02
CA PRO A 353 -5.96 -1.91 -3.11
C PRO A 353 -4.60 -2.56 -3.33
N VAL A 354 -3.77 -1.93 -4.17
CA VAL A 354 -2.42 -2.41 -4.50
C VAL A 354 -1.38 -1.30 -4.46
N ILE A 355 -0.17 -1.65 -4.02
CA ILE A 355 1.00 -0.77 -4.08
C ILE A 355 2.23 -1.53 -4.57
N THR A 356 3.11 -0.86 -5.30
CA THR A 356 4.40 -1.44 -5.73
C THR A 356 5.41 -1.39 -4.59
N LEU A 357 6.31 -2.39 -4.55
CA LEU A 357 7.33 -2.53 -3.52
C LEU A 357 8.76 -2.44 -4.10
N GLY A 358 8.94 -2.69 -5.39
CA GLY A 358 10.21 -2.56 -6.10
C GLY A 358 10.54 -1.13 -6.48
N GLY A 359 11.78 -0.92 -6.92
CA GLY A 359 12.30 0.39 -7.32
C GLY A 359 13.79 0.36 -7.63
N LEU A 360 14.45 1.52 -7.54
CA LEU A 360 15.89 1.66 -7.76
C LEU A 360 16.68 0.91 -6.70
N LYS A 361 17.75 0.23 -7.11
CA LYS A 361 18.76 -0.31 -6.19
C LYS A 361 19.56 0.82 -5.57
N VAL A 362 19.78 0.75 -4.28
CA VAL A 362 20.53 1.78 -3.54
C VAL A 362 21.59 1.15 -2.62
N CYS A 363 22.67 1.89 -2.42
CA CYS A 363 23.66 1.53 -1.42
C CYS A 363 23.06 1.62 0.00
N GLU A 364 23.19 0.55 0.76
CA GLU A 364 22.62 0.43 2.12
C GLU A 364 23.16 1.47 3.10
N ARG A 365 24.41 1.91 2.94
CA ARG A 365 25.06 2.88 3.82
C ARG A 365 24.73 4.32 3.44
N SER A 366 24.68 4.65 2.15
CA SER A 366 24.59 6.04 1.68
C SER A 366 23.23 6.42 1.10
N GLY A 367 22.44 5.45 0.62
CA GLY A 367 21.23 5.72 -0.17
C GLY A 367 21.48 6.18 -1.60
N ARG A 368 22.76 6.17 -2.08
CA ARG A 368 23.08 6.46 -3.50
C ARG A 368 22.52 5.36 -4.40
N VAL A 369 22.00 5.77 -5.55
CA VAL A 369 21.54 4.84 -6.58
C VAL A 369 22.73 4.05 -7.12
N LEU A 370 22.52 2.74 -7.32
CA LEU A 370 23.55 1.83 -7.83
C LEU A 370 23.31 1.55 -9.32
N ASP A 371 24.37 1.50 -10.09
CA ASP A 371 24.36 1.00 -11.44
C ASP A 371 24.24 -0.55 -11.49
N PRO A 372 24.18 -1.19 -12.66
CA PRO A 372 24.15 -2.65 -12.80
C PRO A 372 25.36 -3.38 -12.18
N ALA A 373 26.53 -2.75 -12.15
CA ALA A 373 27.75 -3.28 -11.55
C ALA A 373 27.79 -3.09 -10.01
N GLY A 374 26.81 -2.40 -9.44
CA GLY A 374 26.76 -2.09 -7.99
C GLY A 374 27.58 -0.86 -7.61
N VAL A 375 28.03 -0.05 -8.56
CA VAL A 375 28.78 1.17 -8.31
C VAL A 375 27.81 2.32 -8.02
N PRO A 376 28.03 3.11 -6.95
CA PRO A 376 27.17 4.23 -6.62
C PRO A 376 27.32 5.42 -7.57
N ILE A 377 26.22 5.84 -8.19
CA ILE A 377 26.17 7.00 -9.09
C ILE A 377 26.41 8.29 -8.28
N ARG A 378 27.32 9.14 -8.77
CA ARG A 378 27.66 10.40 -8.11
C ARG A 378 26.50 11.41 -8.18
N GLY A 379 26.20 12.02 -7.03
CA GLY A 379 25.15 13.05 -6.95
C GLY A 379 23.71 12.51 -7.06
N LEU A 380 23.50 11.18 -7.07
CA LEU A 380 22.16 10.61 -7.19
C LEU A 380 21.81 9.70 -6.02
N TYR A 381 20.71 10.01 -5.37
CA TYR A 381 20.17 9.28 -4.22
C TYR A 381 18.73 8.84 -4.49
N SER A 382 18.27 7.81 -3.77
CA SER A 382 16.85 7.46 -3.77
C SER A 382 16.39 6.99 -2.39
N ALA A 383 15.12 7.29 -2.06
CA ALA A 383 14.54 7.00 -0.76
C ALA A 383 13.06 6.62 -0.85
N GLY A 384 12.57 5.95 0.19
CA GLY A 384 11.19 5.49 0.28
C GLY A 384 10.84 4.50 -0.83
N ARG A 385 9.58 4.46 -1.26
CA ARG A 385 9.12 3.50 -2.28
C ARG A 385 9.63 3.76 -3.72
N ASN A 386 10.46 4.77 -3.91
CA ASN A 386 11.20 4.97 -5.16
C ASN A 386 12.43 4.04 -5.24
N ALA A 387 12.86 3.51 -4.11
CA ALA A 387 13.99 2.61 -3.97
C ALA A 387 13.57 1.26 -3.39
N VAL A 388 14.40 0.24 -3.59
CA VAL A 388 14.30 -1.01 -2.85
C VAL A 388 14.64 -0.73 -1.38
N GLY A 389 13.73 -1.09 -0.49
CA GLY A 389 13.86 -0.88 0.95
C GLY A 389 13.43 -2.11 1.75
N ILE A 390 13.25 -1.91 3.06
CA ILE A 390 12.93 -2.98 4.03
C ILE A 390 11.62 -3.71 3.66
N ALA A 391 10.61 -2.98 3.16
CA ALA A 391 9.30 -3.52 2.81
C ALA A 391 9.22 -4.10 1.39
N SER A 392 10.32 -4.18 0.63
CA SER A 392 10.28 -4.50 -0.81
C SER A 392 10.09 -5.98 -1.14
N ASN A 393 10.08 -6.87 -0.16
CA ASN A 393 9.77 -8.29 -0.39
C ASN A 393 8.28 -8.59 -0.16
N LEU A 394 7.77 -8.25 1.02
CA LEU A 394 6.38 -8.39 1.42
C LEU A 394 6.01 -7.21 2.33
N TYR A 395 4.83 -6.64 2.11
CA TYR A 395 4.39 -5.48 2.86
C TYR A 395 4.04 -5.83 4.33
N VAL A 396 4.57 -5.03 5.25
CA VAL A 396 4.20 -5.07 6.66
C VAL A 396 3.65 -3.70 7.07
N SER A 397 2.54 -3.68 7.81
CA SER A 397 1.86 -2.44 8.22
C SER A 397 2.80 -1.47 8.94
N GLY A 398 2.82 -0.21 8.48
CA GLY A 398 3.66 0.87 9.01
C GLY A 398 5.10 0.87 8.51
N LEU A 399 5.60 -0.25 7.97
CA LEU A 399 7.00 -0.38 7.57
C LEU A 399 7.37 0.55 6.41
N SER A 400 6.46 0.82 5.47
CA SER A 400 6.69 1.81 4.40
C SER A 400 6.97 3.21 4.93
N LEU A 401 6.25 3.67 5.96
CA LEU A 401 6.49 4.99 6.55
C LEU A 401 7.81 5.03 7.31
N ALA A 402 8.12 3.96 8.06
CA ALA A 402 9.41 3.82 8.75
C ALA A 402 10.57 3.84 7.74
N ASP A 403 10.44 3.12 6.63
CA ASP A 403 11.44 3.10 5.55
C ASP A 403 11.59 4.47 4.87
N CYS A 404 10.51 5.20 4.62
CA CYS A 404 10.58 6.55 4.08
C CYS A 404 11.38 7.49 4.99
N ILE A 405 11.18 7.42 6.31
CA ILE A 405 11.90 8.23 7.29
C ILE A 405 13.37 7.79 7.38
N TYR A 406 13.60 6.49 7.51
CA TYR A 406 14.94 5.93 7.63
C TYR A 406 15.79 6.24 6.40
N SER A 407 15.30 5.90 5.20
CA SER A 407 16.04 6.06 3.94
C SER A 407 16.30 7.52 3.59
N GLY A 408 15.32 8.41 3.89
CA GLY A 408 15.52 9.86 3.73
C GLY A 408 16.60 10.40 4.67
N ARG A 409 16.58 10.01 5.94
CA ARG A 409 17.62 10.40 6.92
C ARG A 409 18.99 9.86 6.56
N ARG A 410 19.07 8.60 6.13
CA ARG A 410 20.32 7.98 5.67
C ARG A 410 20.95 8.76 4.52
N ALA A 411 20.17 9.11 3.49
CA ALA A 411 20.66 9.89 2.37
C ALA A 411 21.13 11.30 2.81
N ALA A 412 20.36 11.98 3.66
CA ALA A 412 20.70 13.29 4.17
C ALA A 412 21.97 13.27 5.03
N ALA A 413 22.15 12.28 5.92
CA ALA A 413 23.35 12.12 6.72
C ALA A 413 24.60 11.93 5.83
N HIS A 414 24.51 11.04 4.85
CA HIS A 414 25.61 10.83 3.90
C HIS A 414 25.98 12.12 3.13
N VAL A 415 24.99 12.92 2.71
CA VAL A 415 25.23 14.21 2.05
C VAL A 415 25.95 15.16 3.00
N ALA A 416 25.53 15.27 4.26
CA ALA A 416 26.16 16.13 5.27
C ALA A 416 27.62 15.73 5.54
N ASP A 417 27.91 14.43 5.64
CA ASP A 417 29.27 13.92 5.84
C ASP A 417 30.16 14.26 4.63
N GLN A 418 29.64 14.17 3.39
CA GLN A 418 30.40 14.54 2.19
C GLN A 418 30.74 16.04 2.16
N VAL A 419 29.80 16.90 2.58
CA VAL A 419 30.03 18.36 2.70
C VAL A 419 31.12 18.65 3.72
N ALA A 420 31.05 18.04 4.89
CA ALA A 420 32.06 18.23 5.94
C ALA A 420 33.47 17.82 5.48
N LEU A 421 33.60 16.68 4.79
CA LEU A 421 34.85 16.21 4.22
C LEU A 421 35.41 17.15 3.13
N GLN A 422 34.56 17.72 2.29
CA GLN A 422 34.96 18.67 1.27
C GLN A 422 35.46 19.97 1.89
N THR A 423 34.77 20.49 2.92
CA THR A 423 35.16 21.71 3.63
C THR A 423 36.49 21.53 4.35
N ALA A 424 36.72 20.40 5.01
CA ALA A 424 38.00 20.10 5.67
C ALA A 424 39.17 20.10 4.67
N ARG A 425 39.04 19.45 3.53
CA ARG A 425 40.06 19.40 2.48
C ARG A 425 40.37 20.78 1.88
N SER A 426 39.35 21.62 1.69
CA SER A 426 39.51 22.98 1.18
C SER A 426 40.23 23.88 2.20
N GLY A 427 39.98 23.70 3.51
CA GLY A 427 40.67 24.39 4.57
C GLY A 427 42.15 24.01 4.69
N GLU A 428 42.48 22.71 4.55
CA GLU A 428 43.85 22.23 4.54
C GLU A 428 44.67 22.74 3.34
N GLN A 429 44.04 22.89 2.17
CA GLN A 429 44.70 23.46 0.99
C GLN A 429 44.98 24.97 1.12
N GLN A 430 44.16 25.72 1.89
CA GLN A 430 44.40 27.14 2.14
C GLN A 430 45.44 27.40 3.22
N CYS A 431 45.70 26.44 4.13
CA CYS A 431 46.75 26.57 5.12
C CYS A 431 48.14 26.17 4.61
N ASN A 432 48.24 25.58 3.42
CA ASN A 432 49.51 25.14 2.84
C ASN A 432 50.00 26.06 1.68
N VAL A 433 49.48 27.26 1.56
CA VAL A 433 49.92 28.34 0.68
C VAL A 433 50.34 29.54 1.59
#